data_cc100c6ec73483fe5bd6a545be18ed7d
#
_entry.id   cc100c6ec73483fe5bd6a545be18ed7d
#
_cell.length_a   1.000
_cell.length_b   1.000
_cell.length_c   1.000
_cell.angle_alpha   90.00
_cell.angle_beta   90.00
_cell.angle_gamma   90.00
#
_symmetry.space_group_name_H-M   'P 1'
#
loop_
_entity.id
_entity.type
_entity.pdbx_description
1 polymer ?
#
loop_
_entity_poly.entity_id
_entity_poly.type
_entity_poly.pdbx_seq_one_letter_code
_entity_poly.pdbx_strand_id
1 'polypeptide(L)'
;EFQDVNLLQARLLDLWLGGRHDVCVVGDVAQTIYSFTGASPDYLTGFGRKHPGARIVELTRDYRSTPQIVSVANDVLARSTQREGTVRLSSQRDGGAQVTYRTYDDDRAEAEGVAASISDLIAGGMAPHSIAVLMRTNGQSQAFEEALGARGIPVAVAGGKPFFARDDVRTAISRLRAAAAAATDDGNVGEIVRDVLSGVGWAPEAPSGQAVSERWSNMNAIVGWADDSKAETLAAFVAELDERVAYQVEPDKAGVELATIHAAKGLEWDAVFLVGVAEGLLPISYAKTAAAREEERRLLYVAVTRARDLLTLSWARSRGADGRGKRKRSRLLDGIWPEEVGVGAPKKKARTSTRALNQAFEEEASPQAIELFGRLKAWRLEVSRLAGVPPFAVFTDQTLRDIAQAMPKNTTQLRVIRGIGDVKVQRFAAPVLALVRGEEVIVDEGA
;
A
#
# COMPACT_ATOMS: atom_id res chain seq x y z
N GLU A 1 12.97 -4.68 -27.98
CA GLU A 1 13.48 -4.29 -26.65
C GLU A 1 14.87 -3.62 -26.70
N PHE A 2 15.16 -2.86 -27.81
CA PHE A 2 16.49 -2.28 -28.02
C PHE A 2 16.82 -1.13 -27.06
N GLN A 3 15.80 -0.54 -26.43
CA GLN A 3 15.95 0.47 -25.37
C GLN A 3 16.57 -0.07 -24.09
N ASP A 4 16.59 -1.39 -23.87
CA ASP A 4 17.15 -2.04 -22.69
C ASP A 4 18.59 -2.56 -22.88
N VAL A 5 19.18 -2.29 -24.04
CA VAL A 5 20.53 -2.74 -24.39
C VAL A 5 21.57 -1.97 -23.59
N ASN A 6 22.52 -2.70 -23.01
CA ASN A 6 23.70 -2.11 -22.38
C ASN A 6 24.92 -2.10 -23.32
N LEU A 7 26.01 -1.47 -22.88
CA LEU A 7 27.24 -1.32 -23.69
C LEU A 7 27.77 -2.66 -24.22
N LEU A 8 27.78 -3.71 -23.41
CA LEU A 8 28.35 -5.01 -23.84
C LEU A 8 27.46 -5.65 -24.89
N GLN A 9 26.15 -5.60 -24.73
CA GLN A 9 25.19 -6.11 -25.71
C GLN A 9 25.24 -5.34 -27.03
N ALA A 10 25.36 -4.01 -26.98
CA ALA A 10 25.53 -3.18 -28.17
C ALA A 10 26.83 -3.53 -28.93
N ARG A 11 27.93 -3.75 -28.18
CA ARG A 11 29.20 -4.15 -28.79
C ARG A 11 29.16 -5.57 -29.38
N LEU A 12 28.48 -6.49 -28.70
CA LEU A 12 28.29 -7.85 -29.21
C LEU A 12 27.51 -7.83 -30.51
N LEU A 13 26.43 -7.03 -30.59
CA LEU A 13 25.66 -6.85 -31.82
C LEU A 13 26.56 -6.30 -32.96
N ASP A 14 27.39 -5.29 -32.66
CA ASP A 14 28.30 -4.71 -33.61
C ASP A 14 29.29 -5.73 -34.17
N LEU A 15 29.85 -6.59 -33.29
CA LEU A 15 30.78 -7.65 -33.73
C LEU A 15 30.07 -8.71 -34.57
N TRP A 16 28.83 -9.06 -34.26
CA TRP A 16 28.05 -10.00 -35.09
C TRP A 16 27.68 -9.44 -36.44
N LEU A 17 27.34 -8.16 -36.50
CA LEU A 17 27.03 -7.50 -37.75
C LEU A 17 28.28 -7.36 -38.64
N GLY A 18 29.46 -7.12 -38.03
CA GLY A 18 30.66 -6.79 -38.79
C GLY A 18 30.41 -5.58 -39.69
N GLY A 19 30.64 -5.74 -41.00
CA GLY A 19 30.36 -4.69 -42.00
C GLY A 19 28.96 -4.75 -42.61
N ARG A 20 28.06 -5.60 -42.11
CA ARG A 20 26.69 -5.74 -42.67
C ARG A 20 25.75 -4.67 -42.12
N HIS A 21 24.74 -4.32 -42.95
CA HIS A 21 23.71 -3.34 -42.59
C HIS A 21 22.30 -3.96 -42.46
N ASP A 22 22.20 -5.29 -42.57
CA ASP A 22 20.92 -6.03 -42.50
C ASP A 22 20.48 -6.20 -41.07
N VAL A 23 20.07 -5.12 -40.43
CA VAL A 23 19.63 -5.10 -39.02
C VAL A 23 18.36 -4.28 -38.91
N CYS A 24 17.42 -4.83 -38.12
CA CYS A 24 16.22 -4.14 -37.68
C CYS A 24 16.19 -4.17 -36.17
N VAL A 25 15.97 -3.02 -35.55
CA VAL A 25 15.80 -2.89 -34.10
C VAL A 25 14.45 -2.29 -33.80
N VAL A 26 13.84 -2.71 -32.70
CA VAL A 26 12.58 -2.15 -32.22
C VAL A 26 12.73 -1.83 -30.73
N GLY A 27 12.13 -0.73 -30.31
CA GLY A 27 12.16 -0.31 -28.91
C GLY A 27 11.30 0.93 -28.68
N ASP A 28 11.07 1.21 -27.41
CA ASP A 28 10.37 2.39 -26.94
C ASP A 28 11.22 3.08 -25.85
N VAL A 29 11.73 4.27 -26.17
CA VAL A 29 12.55 5.08 -25.24
C VAL A 29 11.81 5.35 -23.92
N ALA A 30 10.49 5.50 -23.99
CA ALA A 30 9.65 5.73 -22.82
C ALA A 30 9.55 4.49 -21.89
N GLN A 31 10.01 3.31 -22.33
CA GLN A 31 10.06 2.08 -21.54
C GLN A 31 11.47 1.69 -21.09
N THR A 32 12.47 2.60 -21.22
CA THR A 32 13.82 2.39 -20.65
C THR A 32 13.78 2.56 -19.13
N ILE A 33 13.65 1.45 -18.40
CA ILE A 33 13.50 1.42 -16.94
C ILE A 33 14.54 0.53 -16.26
N TYR A 34 15.60 0.14 -16.96
CA TYR A 34 16.68 -0.73 -16.47
C TYR A 34 18.05 -0.04 -16.53
N SER A 35 18.11 1.29 -16.25
CA SER A 35 19.37 2.04 -16.27
C SER A 35 20.41 1.47 -15.29
N PHE A 36 19.96 0.90 -14.17
CA PHE A 36 20.80 0.26 -13.17
C PHE A 36 21.52 -1.01 -13.70
N THR A 37 21.08 -1.62 -14.82
CA THR A 37 21.81 -2.69 -15.54
C THR A 37 22.75 -2.15 -16.61
N GLY A 38 22.83 -0.81 -16.75
CA GLY A 38 23.61 -0.14 -17.80
C GLY A 38 22.84 0.04 -19.11
N ALA A 39 21.52 -0.18 -19.11
CA ALA A 39 20.68 0.13 -20.27
C ALA A 39 20.65 1.64 -20.52
N SER A 40 20.74 2.04 -21.80
CA SER A 40 20.68 3.44 -22.20
C SER A 40 19.77 3.60 -23.44
N PRO A 41 18.86 4.59 -23.40
CA PRO A 41 18.06 4.94 -24.57
C PRO A 41 18.91 5.44 -25.76
N ASP A 42 20.17 5.85 -25.50
CA ASP A 42 21.07 6.42 -26.51
C ASP A 42 21.37 5.45 -27.64
N TYR A 43 21.35 4.13 -27.36
CA TYR A 43 21.55 3.13 -28.41
C TYR A 43 20.41 3.13 -29.43
N LEU A 44 19.17 3.36 -28.95
CA LEU A 44 17.99 3.44 -29.82
C LEU A 44 17.92 4.80 -30.53
N THR A 45 18.03 5.91 -29.79
CA THR A 45 17.95 7.26 -30.36
C THR A 45 19.12 7.56 -31.31
N GLY A 46 20.31 7.01 -31.02
CA GLY A 46 21.51 7.12 -31.83
C GLY A 46 21.57 6.18 -33.04
N PHE A 47 20.61 5.26 -33.18
CA PHE A 47 20.66 4.20 -34.19
C PHE A 47 20.78 4.77 -35.63
N GLY A 48 19.97 5.77 -35.97
CA GLY A 48 20.03 6.42 -37.30
C GLY A 48 21.36 7.12 -37.60
N ARG A 49 22.03 7.66 -36.56
CA ARG A 49 23.38 8.25 -36.72
C ARG A 49 24.44 7.18 -36.95
N LYS A 50 24.31 6.04 -36.30
CA LYS A 50 25.22 4.90 -36.42
C LYS A 50 25.04 4.13 -37.73
N HIS A 51 23.82 4.08 -38.25
CA HIS A 51 23.43 3.40 -39.47
C HIS A 51 22.82 4.40 -40.45
N PRO A 52 23.65 5.20 -41.18
CA PRO A 52 23.16 6.18 -42.17
C PRO A 52 22.34 5.46 -43.26
N GLY A 53 21.13 5.96 -43.51
CA GLY A 53 20.18 5.32 -44.41
C GLY A 53 19.19 4.35 -43.77
N ALA A 54 19.29 4.08 -42.47
CA ALA A 54 18.27 3.34 -41.75
C ALA A 54 16.92 4.04 -41.86
N ARG A 55 15.87 3.28 -42.20
CA ARG A 55 14.48 3.77 -42.16
C ARG A 55 13.94 3.73 -40.76
N ILE A 56 13.57 4.89 -40.23
CA ILE A 56 12.89 4.99 -38.94
C ILE A 56 11.38 4.97 -39.20
N VAL A 57 10.69 4.06 -38.52
CA VAL A 57 9.22 3.92 -38.53
C VAL A 57 8.68 4.11 -37.14
N GLU A 58 7.87 5.14 -36.93
CA GLU A 58 7.22 5.40 -35.67
C GLU A 58 5.91 4.61 -35.59
N LEU A 59 5.76 3.81 -34.52
CA LEU A 59 4.54 3.07 -34.23
C LEU A 59 3.67 3.90 -33.29
N THR A 60 2.74 4.67 -33.86
CA THR A 60 1.88 5.61 -33.12
C THR A 60 0.55 5.00 -32.66
N ARG A 61 0.14 3.86 -33.26
CA ARG A 61 -1.16 3.22 -33.01
C ARG A 61 -1.08 2.27 -31.83
N ASP A 62 -1.93 2.50 -30.85
CA ASP A 62 -2.11 1.62 -29.68
C ASP A 62 -3.39 0.81 -29.83
N TYR A 63 -3.26 -0.52 -29.81
CA TYR A 63 -4.38 -1.48 -29.92
C TYR A 63 -4.73 -2.12 -28.59
N ARG A 64 -3.99 -1.79 -27.52
CA ARG A 64 -4.15 -2.37 -26.18
C ARG A 64 -5.13 -1.58 -25.33
N SER A 65 -4.85 -0.30 -25.15
CA SER A 65 -5.47 0.53 -24.14
C SER A 65 -6.59 1.41 -24.70
N THR A 66 -7.59 1.70 -23.88
CA THR A 66 -8.65 2.65 -24.22
C THR A 66 -8.08 4.07 -24.42
N PRO A 67 -8.77 4.96 -25.17
CA PRO A 67 -8.34 6.34 -25.38
C PRO A 67 -8.09 7.12 -24.08
N GLN A 68 -8.87 6.84 -23.03
CA GLN A 68 -8.73 7.49 -21.73
C GLN A 68 -7.41 7.14 -21.05
N ILE A 69 -6.98 5.89 -21.13
CA ILE A 69 -5.70 5.41 -20.59
C ILE A 69 -4.54 5.96 -21.42
N VAL A 70 -4.65 5.90 -22.76
CA VAL A 70 -3.65 6.46 -23.68
C VAL A 70 -3.47 7.96 -23.47
N SER A 71 -4.54 8.69 -23.17
CA SER A 71 -4.46 10.13 -22.84
C SER A 71 -3.58 10.35 -21.60
N VAL A 72 -3.80 9.60 -20.51
CA VAL A 72 -2.96 9.71 -19.30
C VAL A 72 -1.49 9.36 -19.59
N ALA A 73 -1.24 8.29 -20.37
CA ALA A 73 0.11 7.90 -20.77
C ALA A 73 0.82 9.02 -21.54
N ASN A 74 0.15 9.63 -22.52
CA ASN A 74 0.66 10.76 -23.28
C ASN A 74 0.92 11.99 -22.37
N ASP A 75 0.03 12.26 -21.42
CA ASP A 75 0.16 13.35 -20.46
C ASP A 75 1.37 13.17 -19.52
N VAL A 76 1.66 11.93 -19.13
CA VAL A 76 2.87 11.59 -18.36
C VAL A 76 4.13 11.91 -19.17
N LEU A 77 4.18 11.50 -20.44
CA LEU A 77 5.34 11.76 -21.32
C LEU A 77 5.46 13.22 -21.72
N ALA A 78 4.35 13.93 -21.92
CA ALA A 78 4.37 15.36 -22.26
C ALA A 78 5.05 16.23 -21.19
N ARG A 79 5.19 15.73 -19.97
CA ARG A 79 5.88 16.40 -18.84
C ARG A 79 7.32 15.94 -18.65
N SER A 80 7.81 15.04 -19.52
CA SER A 80 9.22 14.65 -19.54
C SER A 80 10.10 15.78 -20.04
N THR A 81 11.26 15.90 -19.42
CA THR A 81 12.35 16.75 -19.92
C THR A 81 13.17 16.07 -21.02
N GLN A 82 13.05 14.74 -21.14
CA GLN A 82 13.71 13.91 -22.14
C GLN A 82 12.67 13.39 -23.14
N ARG A 83 12.42 14.16 -24.20
CA ARG A 83 11.40 13.85 -25.21
C ARG A 83 11.95 13.23 -26.48
N GLU A 84 13.27 13.20 -26.65
CA GLU A 84 13.91 12.66 -27.86
C GLU A 84 13.54 11.18 -28.02
N GLY A 85 13.01 10.82 -29.17
CA GLY A 85 12.59 9.46 -29.49
C GLY A 85 11.29 9.00 -28.83
N THR A 86 10.59 9.86 -28.06
CA THR A 86 9.27 9.52 -27.54
C THR A 86 8.18 9.74 -28.56
N VAL A 87 7.21 8.82 -28.63
CA VAL A 87 6.12 8.83 -29.59
C VAL A 87 4.80 9.14 -28.88
N ARG A 88 3.97 9.99 -29.47
CA ARG A 88 2.60 10.21 -28.99
C ARG A 88 1.70 9.09 -29.50
N LEU A 89 1.11 8.33 -28.58
CA LEU A 89 0.24 7.21 -28.92
C LEU A 89 -1.18 7.68 -29.27
N SER A 90 -1.84 6.94 -30.16
CA SER A 90 -3.23 7.09 -30.54
C SER A 90 -3.93 5.73 -30.40
N SER A 91 -4.88 5.63 -29.48
CA SER A 91 -5.66 4.41 -29.32
C SER A 91 -6.47 4.11 -30.59
N GLN A 92 -6.52 2.84 -30.94
CA GLN A 92 -7.35 2.31 -32.01
C GLN A 92 -8.60 1.60 -31.46
N ARG A 93 -8.82 1.67 -30.13
CA ARG A 93 -9.97 1.12 -29.46
C ARG A 93 -11.08 2.17 -29.30
N ASP A 94 -12.30 1.70 -29.10
CA ASP A 94 -13.42 2.56 -28.75
C ASP A 94 -13.23 3.17 -27.36
N GLY A 95 -14.01 4.21 -27.03
CA GLY A 95 -13.98 4.86 -25.73
C GLY A 95 -14.35 3.88 -24.62
N GLY A 96 -13.63 3.97 -23.51
CA GLY A 96 -13.83 3.16 -22.31
C GLY A 96 -14.15 3.99 -21.07
N ALA A 97 -14.02 3.36 -19.91
CA ALA A 97 -14.20 4.03 -18.62
C ALA A 97 -13.16 5.14 -18.40
N GLN A 98 -13.56 6.16 -17.67
CA GLN A 98 -12.64 7.21 -17.22
C GLN A 98 -11.62 6.64 -16.24
N VAL A 99 -10.39 7.14 -16.30
CA VAL A 99 -9.35 6.80 -15.33
C VAL A 99 -9.78 7.27 -13.93
N THR A 100 -9.70 6.38 -12.96
CA THR A 100 -10.13 6.65 -11.58
C THR A 100 -8.94 7.10 -10.75
N TYR A 101 -9.15 8.13 -9.93
CA TYR A 101 -8.16 8.70 -9.02
C TYR A 101 -8.68 8.61 -7.59
N ARG A 102 -7.92 8.01 -6.67
CA ARG A 102 -8.34 7.78 -5.29
C ARG A 102 -7.29 8.27 -4.30
N THR A 103 -7.75 8.94 -3.26
CA THR A 103 -6.93 9.38 -2.14
C THR A 103 -7.42 8.72 -0.87
N TYR A 104 -6.51 8.13 -0.11
CA TYR A 104 -6.80 7.45 1.15
C TYR A 104 -6.10 8.11 2.33
N ASP A 105 -6.55 7.86 3.54
CA ASP A 105 -5.97 8.49 4.73
C ASP A 105 -4.62 7.84 5.11
N ASP A 106 -4.51 6.51 4.96
CA ASP A 106 -3.29 5.74 5.23
C ASP A 106 -3.16 4.51 4.31
N ASP A 107 -2.01 3.83 4.37
CA ASP A 107 -1.68 2.66 3.52
C ASP A 107 -2.68 1.51 3.70
N ARG A 108 -3.17 1.31 4.91
CA ARG A 108 -4.16 0.26 5.18
C ARG A 108 -5.51 0.60 4.52
N ALA A 109 -5.95 1.85 4.66
CA ALA A 109 -7.17 2.32 4.02
C ALA A 109 -7.06 2.24 2.48
N GLU A 110 -5.87 2.50 1.91
CA GLU A 110 -5.60 2.31 0.49
C GLU A 110 -5.77 0.85 0.09
N ALA A 111 -5.14 -0.08 0.81
CA ALA A 111 -5.23 -1.52 0.53
C ALA A 111 -6.66 -2.05 0.66
N GLU A 112 -7.37 -1.68 1.73
CA GLU A 112 -8.76 -2.06 1.95
C GLU A 112 -9.70 -1.51 0.85
N GLY A 113 -9.50 -0.26 0.43
CA GLY A 113 -10.31 0.38 -0.62
C GLY A 113 -10.06 -0.19 -2.01
N VAL A 114 -8.80 -0.53 -2.32
CA VAL A 114 -8.43 -1.23 -3.57
C VAL A 114 -9.01 -2.63 -3.58
N ALA A 115 -8.85 -3.40 -2.49
CA ALA A 115 -9.40 -4.75 -2.39
C ALA A 115 -10.95 -4.76 -2.47
N ALA A 116 -11.64 -3.75 -1.94
CA ALA A 116 -13.08 -3.60 -2.11
C ALA A 116 -13.44 -3.36 -3.58
N SER A 117 -12.73 -2.46 -4.27
CA SER A 117 -12.96 -2.18 -5.70
C SER A 117 -12.71 -3.42 -6.57
N ILE A 118 -11.68 -4.22 -6.24
CA ILE A 118 -11.39 -5.48 -6.93
C ILE A 118 -12.52 -6.50 -6.68
N SER A 119 -13.02 -6.60 -5.45
CA SER A 119 -14.16 -7.45 -5.12
C SER A 119 -15.39 -7.11 -5.94
N ASP A 120 -15.68 -5.81 -6.14
CA ASP A 120 -16.79 -5.35 -6.97
C ASP A 120 -16.61 -5.72 -8.45
N LEU A 121 -15.38 -5.62 -8.99
CA LEU A 121 -15.08 -6.04 -10.36
C LEU A 121 -15.26 -7.55 -10.55
N ILE A 122 -14.79 -8.36 -9.61
CA ILE A 122 -14.95 -9.81 -9.63
C ILE A 122 -16.44 -10.19 -9.53
N ALA A 123 -17.20 -9.55 -8.65
CA ALA A 123 -18.64 -9.73 -8.55
C ALA A 123 -19.36 -9.31 -9.84
N GLY A 124 -18.82 -8.35 -10.58
CA GLY A 124 -19.27 -7.94 -11.92
C GLY A 124 -18.87 -8.89 -13.05
N GLY A 125 -18.18 -10.00 -12.76
CA GLY A 125 -17.81 -11.04 -13.72
C GLY A 125 -16.38 -10.93 -14.28
N MET A 126 -15.55 -9.99 -13.80
CA MET A 126 -14.15 -9.91 -14.23
C MET A 126 -13.33 -11.03 -13.59
N ALA A 127 -12.52 -11.73 -14.40
CA ALA A 127 -11.68 -12.80 -13.90
C ALA A 127 -10.55 -12.24 -13.01
N PRO A 128 -10.24 -12.84 -11.84
CA PRO A 128 -9.19 -12.34 -10.96
C PRO A 128 -7.84 -12.17 -11.66
N HIS A 129 -7.43 -13.11 -12.51
CA HIS A 129 -6.16 -13.07 -13.23
C HIS A 129 -6.06 -11.97 -14.31
N SER A 130 -7.18 -11.33 -14.67
CA SER A 130 -7.17 -10.15 -15.55
C SER A 130 -7.08 -8.82 -14.79
N ILE A 131 -6.86 -8.88 -13.48
CA ILE A 131 -6.71 -7.72 -12.59
C ILE A 131 -5.30 -7.70 -12.00
N ALA A 132 -4.65 -6.55 -12.04
CA ALA A 132 -3.34 -6.37 -11.38
C ALA A 132 -3.34 -5.18 -10.41
N VAL A 133 -2.58 -5.34 -9.32
CA VAL A 133 -2.17 -4.25 -8.42
C VAL A 133 -0.68 -4.00 -8.64
N LEU A 134 -0.34 -2.86 -9.20
CA LEU A 134 1.02 -2.46 -9.51
C LEU A 134 1.56 -1.51 -8.45
N MET A 135 2.77 -1.77 -7.98
CA MET A 135 3.44 -0.99 -6.94
C MET A 135 4.90 -0.73 -7.28
N ARG A 136 5.49 0.27 -6.61
CA ARG A 136 6.89 0.63 -6.88
C ARG A 136 7.87 -0.35 -6.25
N THR A 137 7.58 -0.87 -5.07
CA THR A 137 8.47 -1.77 -4.32
C THR A 137 7.71 -2.97 -3.78
N ASN A 138 8.40 -4.09 -3.67
CA ASN A 138 7.86 -5.32 -3.12
C ASN A 138 7.35 -5.18 -1.66
N GLY A 139 7.97 -4.28 -0.87
CA GLY A 139 7.54 -4.04 0.51
C GLY A 139 6.12 -3.48 0.66
N GLN A 140 5.50 -3.03 -0.45
CA GLN A 140 4.12 -2.58 -0.44
C GLN A 140 3.12 -3.73 -0.58
N SER A 141 3.54 -4.92 -1.08
CA SER A 141 2.60 -6.01 -1.44
C SER A 141 1.85 -6.57 -0.24
N GLN A 142 2.48 -6.64 0.92
CA GLN A 142 1.92 -7.28 2.12
C GLN A 142 0.54 -6.70 2.51
N ALA A 143 0.37 -5.38 2.52
CA ALA A 143 -0.92 -4.77 2.87
C ALA A 143 -2.04 -5.17 1.90
N PHE A 144 -1.71 -5.33 0.61
CA PHE A 144 -2.67 -5.76 -0.41
C PHE A 144 -2.92 -7.28 -0.36
N GLU A 145 -1.89 -8.09 -0.07
CA GLU A 145 -2.03 -9.53 0.19
C GLU A 145 -3.02 -9.78 1.34
N GLU A 146 -2.85 -9.07 2.47
CA GLU A 146 -3.75 -9.14 3.63
C GLU A 146 -5.18 -8.67 3.30
N ALA A 147 -5.32 -7.52 2.62
CA ALA A 147 -6.63 -6.95 2.33
C ALA A 147 -7.45 -7.79 1.32
N LEU A 148 -6.79 -8.39 0.33
CA LEU A 148 -7.41 -9.32 -0.63
C LEU A 148 -7.73 -10.65 0.04
N GLY A 149 -6.78 -11.20 0.82
CA GLY A 149 -6.97 -12.44 1.56
C GLY A 149 -8.13 -12.36 2.55
N ALA A 150 -8.29 -11.24 3.28
CA ALA A 150 -9.43 -11.01 4.17
C ALA A 150 -10.79 -11.03 3.46
N ARG A 151 -10.81 -10.88 2.12
CA ARG A 151 -12.00 -10.99 1.27
C ARG A 151 -12.11 -12.33 0.54
N GLY A 152 -11.20 -13.27 0.81
CA GLY A 152 -11.15 -14.56 0.12
C GLY A 152 -10.76 -14.45 -1.35
N ILE A 153 -10.13 -13.36 -1.78
CA ILE A 153 -9.68 -13.15 -3.15
C ILE A 153 -8.28 -13.75 -3.30
N PRO A 154 -8.09 -14.75 -4.18
CA PRO A 154 -6.79 -15.35 -4.40
C PRO A 154 -5.83 -14.34 -5.05
N VAL A 155 -4.54 -14.44 -4.71
CA VAL A 155 -3.49 -13.58 -5.24
C VAL A 155 -2.41 -14.39 -5.95
N ALA A 156 -1.87 -13.83 -7.03
CA ALA A 156 -0.65 -14.26 -7.68
C ALA A 156 0.44 -13.20 -7.49
N VAL A 157 1.70 -13.59 -7.43
CA VAL A 157 2.81 -12.63 -7.32
C VAL A 157 3.72 -12.77 -8.53
N ALA A 158 3.73 -11.75 -9.38
CA ALA A 158 4.54 -11.75 -10.59
C ALA A 158 6.03 -11.84 -10.29
N GLY A 159 6.66 -12.86 -10.85
CA GLY A 159 8.12 -13.04 -10.78
C GLY A 159 8.68 -13.41 -9.41
N GLY A 160 7.84 -13.79 -8.43
CA GLY A 160 8.35 -14.03 -7.09
C GLY A 160 7.47 -14.83 -6.14
N LYS A 161 7.95 -14.87 -4.91
CA LYS A 161 7.26 -15.42 -3.74
C LYS A 161 6.46 -14.31 -3.05
N PRO A 162 5.36 -14.62 -2.36
CA PRO A 162 4.69 -13.70 -1.44
C PRO A 162 5.69 -13.08 -0.45
N PHE A 163 5.34 -11.92 0.11
CA PHE A 163 6.29 -11.15 0.92
C PHE A 163 7.01 -11.98 1.97
N PHE A 164 6.30 -12.68 2.83
CA PHE A 164 6.88 -13.48 3.92
C PHE A 164 7.56 -14.78 3.47
N ALA A 165 7.31 -15.25 2.25
CA ALA A 165 7.98 -16.43 1.68
C ALA A 165 9.32 -16.09 1.01
N ARG A 166 9.71 -14.81 0.90
CA ARG A 166 10.99 -14.35 0.34
C ARG A 166 12.14 -14.70 1.27
N ASP A 167 13.25 -15.14 0.71
CA ASP A 167 14.36 -15.66 1.50
C ASP A 167 15.05 -14.59 2.36
N ASP A 168 15.10 -13.34 1.88
CA ASP A 168 15.61 -12.18 2.62
C ASP A 168 14.68 -11.79 3.77
N VAL A 169 13.36 -11.80 3.57
CA VAL A 169 12.35 -11.54 4.61
C VAL A 169 12.39 -12.64 5.68
N ARG A 170 12.44 -13.91 5.27
CA ARG A 170 12.56 -15.04 6.20
C ARG A 170 13.83 -14.97 7.04
N THR A 171 14.95 -14.58 6.43
CA THR A 171 16.21 -14.37 7.13
C THR A 171 16.08 -13.22 8.13
N ALA A 172 15.49 -12.09 7.74
CA ALA A 172 15.27 -10.96 8.63
C ALA A 172 14.41 -11.34 9.85
N ILE A 173 13.26 -12.00 9.63
CA ILE A 173 12.36 -12.46 10.71
C ILE A 173 13.06 -13.47 11.61
N SER A 174 13.83 -14.42 11.05
CA SER A 174 14.60 -15.38 11.85
C SER A 174 15.62 -14.70 12.77
N ARG A 175 16.27 -13.63 12.29
CA ARG A 175 17.20 -12.83 13.10
C ARG A 175 16.49 -12.06 14.21
N LEU A 176 15.33 -11.49 13.91
CA LEU A 176 14.51 -10.80 14.91
C LEU A 176 14.01 -11.75 16.00
N ARG A 177 13.56 -12.98 15.63
CA ARG A 177 13.18 -14.02 16.60
C ARG A 177 14.35 -14.40 17.49
N ALA A 178 15.53 -14.60 16.92
CA ALA A 178 16.73 -14.94 17.68
C ALA A 178 17.13 -13.79 18.64
N ALA A 179 17.03 -12.56 18.19
CA ALA A 179 17.30 -11.38 19.02
C ALA A 179 16.26 -11.26 20.15
N ALA A 180 14.97 -11.46 19.87
CA ALA A 180 13.90 -11.43 20.88
C ALA A 180 14.08 -12.50 21.97
N ALA A 181 14.56 -13.68 21.60
CA ALA A 181 14.85 -14.76 22.55
C ALA A 181 16.10 -14.49 23.43
N ALA A 182 17.00 -13.62 23.00
CA ALA A 182 18.25 -13.27 23.68
C ALA A 182 18.17 -11.93 24.45
N ALA A 183 17.17 -11.09 24.16
CA ALA A 183 17.07 -9.74 24.69
C ALA A 183 16.60 -9.74 26.16
N THR A 184 17.35 -9.04 27.00
CA THR A 184 16.85 -8.47 28.26
C THR A 184 16.31 -7.07 27.90
N ASP A 185 15.06 -6.90 28.10
CA ASP A 185 14.13 -5.92 27.55
C ASP A 185 14.35 -4.48 28.01
N ASP A 186 15.17 -3.69 27.31
CA ASP A 186 15.26 -2.24 27.56
C ASP A 186 15.65 -1.49 26.26
N GLY A 187 14.66 -1.12 25.42
CA GLY A 187 14.96 -0.26 24.28
C GLY A 187 13.76 0.03 23.37
N ASN A 188 13.91 1.07 22.52
CA ASN A 188 12.94 1.37 21.47
C ASN A 188 12.94 0.24 20.42
N VAL A 189 11.79 -0.40 20.23
CA VAL A 189 11.64 -1.55 19.30
C VAL A 189 12.15 -1.22 17.89
N GLY A 190 11.84 -0.03 17.38
CA GLY A 190 12.31 0.39 16.05
C GLY A 190 13.85 0.51 15.98
N GLU A 191 14.52 0.96 17.05
CA GLU A 191 15.99 1.04 17.10
C GLU A 191 16.60 -0.36 17.14
N ILE A 192 16.08 -1.25 17.96
CA ILE A 192 16.53 -2.64 18.07
C ILE A 192 16.36 -3.36 16.71
N VAL A 193 15.22 -3.18 16.05
CA VAL A 193 14.95 -3.77 14.72
C VAL A 193 15.96 -3.26 13.69
N ARG A 194 16.28 -1.97 13.67
CA ARG A 194 17.31 -1.42 12.78
C ARG A 194 18.69 -2.02 13.04
N ASP A 195 19.07 -2.15 14.30
CA ASP A 195 20.37 -2.73 14.68
C ASP A 195 20.46 -4.19 14.21
N VAL A 196 19.45 -5.02 14.50
CA VAL A 196 19.41 -6.41 14.07
C VAL A 196 19.44 -6.54 12.54
N LEU A 197 18.66 -5.71 11.81
CA LEU A 197 18.59 -5.76 10.36
C LEU A 197 19.81 -5.17 9.67
N SER A 198 20.59 -4.31 10.34
CA SER A 198 21.88 -3.84 9.83
C SER A 198 22.86 -5.00 9.61
N GLY A 199 22.82 -6.02 10.49
CA GLY A 199 23.60 -7.25 10.37
C GLY A 199 23.24 -8.15 9.19
N VAL A 200 22.10 -7.88 8.52
CA VAL A 200 21.66 -8.61 7.32
C VAL A 200 21.55 -7.71 6.07
N GLY A 201 22.12 -6.51 6.15
CA GLY A 201 22.31 -5.63 4.99
C GLY A 201 21.28 -4.49 4.87
N TRP A 202 20.52 -4.20 5.92
CA TRP A 202 19.77 -2.94 5.98
C TRP A 202 20.71 -1.76 6.35
N ALA A 203 20.44 -0.59 5.79
CA ALA A 203 21.14 0.66 6.12
C ALA A 203 20.14 1.82 6.11
N PRO A 204 20.42 2.93 6.83
CA PRO A 204 19.55 4.12 6.83
C PRO A 204 19.34 4.72 5.44
N GLU A 205 20.33 4.58 4.56
CA GLU A 205 20.26 5.03 3.17
C GLU A 205 20.10 3.84 2.24
N ALA A 206 19.20 3.99 1.24
CA ALA A 206 18.99 2.96 0.22
C ALA A 206 20.25 2.76 -0.61
N PRO A 207 20.73 1.51 -0.78
CA PRO A 207 21.89 1.22 -1.62
C PRO A 207 21.56 1.39 -3.10
N SER A 208 22.59 1.58 -3.91
CA SER A 208 22.48 1.58 -5.36
C SER A 208 22.50 0.14 -5.91
N GLY A 209 21.71 -0.11 -6.96
CA GLY A 209 21.58 -1.42 -7.61
C GLY A 209 20.27 -2.11 -7.27
N GLN A 210 19.56 -2.66 -8.30
CA GLN A 210 18.18 -3.14 -8.14
C GLN A 210 18.04 -4.29 -7.12
N ALA A 211 18.79 -5.37 -7.25
CA ALA A 211 18.64 -6.53 -6.36
C ALA A 211 18.93 -6.18 -4.89
N VAL A 212 19.94 -5.31 -4.66
CA VAL A 212 20.27 -4.84 -3.32
C VAL A 212 19.21 -3.87 -2.81
N SER A 213 18.69 -3.02 -3.68
CA SER A 213 17.61 -2.07 -3.37
C SER A 213 16.28 -2.77 -3.09
N GLU A 214 15.94 -3.85 -3.80
CA GLU A 214 14.75 -4.66 -3.51
C GLU A 214 14.85 -5.35 -2.15
N ARG A 215 15.99 -5.99 -1.86
CA ARG A 215 16.26 -6.59 -0.56
C ARG A 215 16.20 -5.57 0.57
N TRP A 216 16.81 -4.41 0.36
CA TRP A 216 16.75 -3.29 1.29
C TRP A 216 15.31 -2.82 1.50
N SER A 217 14.50 -2.70 0.43
CA SER A 217 13.10 -2.30 0.51
C SER A 217 12.25 -3.26 1.33
N ASN A 218 12.49 -4.57 1.21
CA ASN A 218 11.81 -5.58 2.02
C ASN A 218 12.15 -5.43 3.51
N MET A 219 13.42 -5.26 3.83
CA MET A 219 13.85 -5.02 5.22
C MET A 219 13.35 -3.68 5.74
N ASN A 220 13.37 -2.63 4.90
CA ASN A 220 12.86 -1.32 5.26
C ASN A 220 11.34 -1.28 5.52
N ALA A 221 10.58 -2.18 4.88
CA ALA A 221 9.17 -2.39 5.22
C ALA A 221 9.02 -2.91 6.66
N ILE A 222 9.83 -3.91 7.07
CA ILE A 222 9.83 -4.44 8.44
C ILE A 222 10.22 -3.36 9.46
N VAL A 223 11.28 -2.58 9.17
CA VAL A 223 11.67 -1.43 10.00
C VAL A 223 10.50 -0.47 10.18
N GLY A 224 9.82 -0.19 9.09
CA GLY A 224 8.68 0.68 9.13
C GLY A 224 7.52 0.16 9.96
N TRP A 225 7.26 -1.13 9.92
CA TRP A 225 6.23 -1.72 10.80
C TRP A 225 6.63 -1.64 12.27
N ALA A 226 7.92 -1.79 12.58
CA ALA A 226 8.43 -1.61 13.95
C ALA A 226 8.25 -0.16 14.43
N ASP A 227 8.45 0.83 13.55
CA ASP A 227 8.24 2.24 13.87
C ASP A 227 6.76 2.58 14.12
N ASP A 228 5.86 1.89 13.40
CA ASP A 228 4.42 2.09 13.49
C ASP A 228 3.76 1.18 14.56
N SER A 229 4.48 0.16 15.07
CA SER A 229 4.00 -0.76 16.10
C SER A 229 3.82 -0.06 17.44
N LYS A 230 2.86 -0.57 18.22
CA LYS A 230 2.68 -0.21 19.64
C LYS A 230 3.33 -1.21 20.59
N ALA A 231 4.05 -2.19 20.06
CA ALA A 231 4.76 -3.17 20.86
C ALA A 231 5.79 -2.45 21.75
N GLU A 232 5.74 -2.74 23.04
CA GLU A 232 6.70 -2.17 24.01
C GLU A 232 8.00 -2.96 24.02
N THR A 233 7.98 -4.22 23.51
CA THR A 233 9.12 -5.14 23.52
C THR A 233 9.35 -5.73 22.12
N LEU A 234 10.61 -6.14 21.86
CA LEU A 234 10.92 -6.85 20.63
C LEU A 234 10.14 -8.17 20.50
N ALA A 235 9.93 -8.87 21.61
CA ALA A 235 9.17 -10.12 21.63
C ALA A 235 7.70 -9.89 21.22
N ALA A 236 7.07 -8.82 21.69
CA ALA A 236 5.70 -8.45 21.29
C ALA A 236 5.64 -8.10 19.80
N PHE A 237 6.61 -7.36 19.27
CA PHE A 237 6.69 -7.06 17.85
C PHE A 237 6.89 -8.31 16.98
N VAL A 238 7.74 -9.24 17.43
CA VAL A 238 7.95 -10.53 16.73
C VAL A 238 6.65 -11.34 16.71
N ALA A 239 5.87 -11.33 17.80
CA ALA A 239 4.55 -11.98 17.81
C ALA A 239 3.58 -11.34 16.79
N GLU A 240 3.57 -10.01 16.65
CA GLU A 240 2.79 -9.32 15.57
C GLU A 240 3.24 -9.78 14.17
N LEU A 241 4.56 -9.94 13.96
CA LEU A 241 5.08 -10.47 12.68
C LEU A 241 4.67 -11.92 12.44
N ASP A 242 4.68 -12.76 13.47
CA ASP A 242 4.29 -14.16 13.37
C ASP A 242 2.80 -14.33 13.06
N GLU A 243 1.94 -13.47 13.62
CA GLU A 243 0.53 -13.41 13.23
C GLU A 243 0.37 -13.06 11.74
N ARG A 244 1.10 -12.05 11.23
CA ARG A 244 1.07 -11.67 9.82
C ARG A 244 1.54 -12.81 8.91
N VAL A 245 2.59 -13.54 9.30
CA VAL A 245 3.07 -14.73 8.58
C VAL A 245 2.00 -15.82 8.52
N ALA A 246 1.25 -16.03 9.61
CA ALA A 246 0.19 -17.04 9.69
C ALA A 246 -1.03 -16.71 8.80
N TYR A 247 -1.28 -15.43 8.52
CA TYR A 247 -2.36 -14.97 7.62
C TYR A 247 -1.98 -14.97 6.14
N GLN A 248 -0.75 -15.40 5.80
CA GLN A 248 -0.30 -15.40 4.40
C GLN A 248 -1.15 -16.37 3.55
N VAL A 249 -1.74 -15.82 2.48
CA VAL A 249 -2.50 -16.59 1.50
C VAL A 249 -1.54 -17.34 0.57
N GLU A 250 -1.80 -18.61 0.27
CA GLU A 250 -1.04 -19.33 -0.74
C GLU A 250 -1.29 -18.71 -2.13
N PRO A 251 -0.21 -18.49 -2.94
CA PRO A 251 -0.37 -17.91 -4.27
C PRO A 251 -1.15 -18.83 -5.21
N ASP A 252 -2.15 -18.27 -5.87
CA ASP A 252 -2.89 -18.94 -6.94
C ASP A 252 -2.59 -18.25 -8.27
N LYS A 253 -2.13 -18.99 -9.27
CA LYS A 253 -1.85 -18.47 -10.62
C LYS A 253 -3.09 -17.88 -11.31
N ALA A 254 -4.29 -18.24 -10.87
CA ALA A 254 -5.55 -17.68 -11.33
C ALA A 254 -6.01 -16.46 -10.52
N GLY A 255 -5.24 -16.04 -9.50
CA GLY A 255 -5.55 -14.93 -8.62
C GLY A 255 -5.27 -13.56 -9.23
N VAL A 256 -5.61 -12.52 -8.45
CA VAL A 256 -5.25 -11.12 -8.75
C VAL A 256 -3.73 -10.98 -8.72
N GLU A 257 -3.15 -10.37 -9.76
CA GLU A 257 -1.70 -10.25 -9.87
C GLU A 257 -1.15 -9.08 -9.05
N LEU A 258 -0.26 -9.36 -8.10
CA LEU A 258 0.50 -8.35 -7.38
C LEU A 258 1.90 -8.26 -7.99
N ALA A 259 2.27 -7.09 -8.52
CA ALA A 259 3.54 -6.93 -9.20
C ALA A 259 4.21 -5.59 -8.89
N THR A 260 5.53 -5.56 -8.88
CA THR A 260 6.23 -4.27 -9.04
C THR A 260 6.08 -3.78 -10.48
N ILE A 261 6.15 -2.45 -10.68
CA ILE A 261 6.10 -1.86 -12.01
C ILE A 261 7.19 -2.44 -12.92
N HIS A 262 8.37 -2.75 -12.38
CA HIS A 262 9.45 -3.38 -13.15
C HIS A 262 9.08 -4.79 -13.63
N ALA A 263 8.50 -5.61 -12.74
CA ALA A 263 8.04 -6.95 -13.09
C ALA A 263 6.86 -6.96 -14.06
N ALA A 264 6.07 -5.88 -14.07
CA ALA A 264 4.93 -5.70 -14.96
C ALA A 264 5.32 -5.35 -16.41
N LYS A 265 6.59 -5.02 -16.69
CA LYS A 265 7.04 -4.73 -18.04
C LYS A 265 6.85 -5.97 -18.94
N GLY A 266 6.21 -5.76 -20.10
CA GLY A 266 5.86 -6.83 -21.03
C GLY A 266 4.52 -7.52 -20.77
N LEU A 267 3.93 -7.32 -19.58
CA LEU A 267 2.62 -7.86 -19.20
C LEU A 267 1.50 -6.83 -19.47
N GLU A 268 0.22 -7.28 -19.37
CA GLU A 268 -0.95 -6.44 -19.55
C GLU A 268 -2.18 -7.08 -18.88
N TRP A 269 -3.10 -6.26 -18.38
CA TRP A 269 -4.31 -6.69 -17.69
C TRP A 269 -5.52 -5.83 -18.08
N ASP A 270 -6.71 -6.40 -17.96
CA ASP A 270 -7.95 -5.66 -18.26
C ASP A 270 -8.18 -4.53 -17.24
N ALA A 271 -7.87 -4.78 -15.97
CA ALA A 271 -7.92 -3.77 -14.92
C ALA A 271 -6.58 -3.64 -14.17
N VAL A 272 -6.09 -2.42 -14.04
CA VAL A 272 -4.86 -2.11 -13.31
C VAL A 272 -5.14 -1.10 -12.19
N PHE A 273 -4.71 -1.45 -10.98
CA PHE A 273 -4.65 -0.57 -9.83
C PHE A 273 -3.19 -0.19 -9.59
N LEU A 274 -2.80 1.03 -9.93
CA LEU A 274 -1.48 1.57 -9.63
C LEU A 274 -1.52 2.28 -8.28
N VAL A 275 -0.89 1.69 -7.28
CA VAL A 275 -1.00 2.09 -5.87
C VAL A 275 0.25 2.81 -5.36
N GLY A 276 0.09 3.55 -4.27
CA GLY A 276 1.20 4.25 -3.62
C GLY A 276 1.82 5.34 -4.49
N VAL A 277 1.03 6.04 -5.35
CA VAL A 277 1.55 7.10 -6.23
C VAL A 277 1.77 8.38 -5.43
N ALA A 278 2.77 8.34 -4.53
CA ALA A 278 3.11 9.38 -3.58
C ALA A 278 4.62 9.65 -3.58
N GLU A 279 5.00 10.87 -3.15
CA GLU A 279 6.40 11.24 -2.92
C GLU A 279 7.07 10.27 -1.94
N GLY A 280 8.25 9.80 -2.33
CA GLY A 280 9.02 8.81 -1.57
C GLY A 280 8.72 7.35 -1.93
N LEU A 281 7.59 7.08 -2.62
CA LEU A 281 7.26 5.78 -3.21
C LEU A 281 7.39 5.81 -4.74
N LEU A 282 6.64 6.65 -5.43
CA LEU A 282 6.73 6.89 -6.87
C LEU A 282 6.58 8.40 -7.15
N PRO A 283 7.66 9.18 -7.34
CA PRO A 283 9.06 8.76 -7.42
C PRO A 283 9.62 8.28 -6.08
N ILE A 284 10.51 7.30 -6.15
CA ILE A 284 11.15 6.74 -4.95
C ILE A 284 12.08 7.76 -4.29
N SER A 285 12.25 7.67 -2.97
CA SER A 285 12.95 8.68 -2.16
C SER A 285 14.40 8.95 -2.56
N TYR A 286 15.08 7.96 -3.13
CA TYR A 286 16.47 8.08 -3.59
C TYR A 286 16.62 8.55 -5.04
N ALA A 287 15.55 8.76 -5.81
CA ALA A 287 15.57 9.37 -7.14
C ALA A 287 15.84 10.89 -7.06
N LYS A 288 17.04 11.26 -6.60
CA LYS A 288 17.40 12.66 -6.31
C LYS A 288 17.86 13.45 -7.56
N THR A 289 18.42 12.77 -8.57
CA THR A 289 18.88 13.41 -9.82
C THR A 289 17.75 13.62 -10.81
N ALA A 290 17.94 14.53 -11.76
CA ALA A 290 16.96 14.73 -12.84
C ALA A 290 16.80 13.45 -13.69
N ALA A 291 17.89 12.77 -14.02
CA ALA A 291 17.86 11.51 -14.78
C ALA A 291 17.10 10.41 -14.03
N ALA A 292 17.34 10.24 -12.71
CA ALA A 292 16.61 9.27 -11.91
C ALA A 292 15.10 9.58 -11.84
N ARG A 293 14.74 10.86 -11.75
CA ARG A 293 13.32 11.26 -11.76
C ARG A 293 12.65 11.02 -13.12
N GLU A 294 13.38 11.18 -14.21
CA GLU A 294 12.85 10.83 -15.52
C GLU A 294 12.68 9.31 -15.69
N GLU A 295 13.54 8.49 -15.09
CA GLU A 295 13.33 7.05 -15.04
C GLU A 295 12.07 6.68 -14.24
N GLU A 296 11.82 7.32 -13.09
CA GLU A 296 10.57 7.15 -12.34
C GLU A 296 9.34 7.61 -13.15
N ARG A 297 9.48 8.62 -14.02
CA ARG A 297 8.42 9.00 -14.95
C ARG A 297 8.18 7.93 -16.01
N ARG A 298 9.22 7.32 -16.56
CA ARG A 298 9.09 6.17 -17.46
C ARG A 298 8.46 4.96 -16.76
N LEU A 299 8.78 4.73 -15.48
CA LEU A 299 8.08 3.70 -14.68
C LEU A 299 6.58 3.98 -14.55
N LEU A 300 6.20 5.22 -14.27
CA LEU A 300 4.79 5.62 -14.26
C LEU A 300 4.12 5.38 -15.62
N TYR A 301 4.77 5.75 -16.71
CA TYR A 301 4.28 5.50 -18.07
C TYR A 301 4.11 4.00 -18.34
N VAL A 302 5.10 3.18 -17.99
CA VAL A 302 5.02 1.72 -18.12
C VAL A 302 3.81 1.19 -17.34
N ALA A 303 3.64 1.59 -16.08
CA ALA A 303 2.52 1.13 -15.25
C ALA A 303 1.17 1.49 -15.86
N VAL A 304 1.00 2.73 -16.33
CA VAL A 304 -0.25 3.21 -16.98
C VAL A 304 -0.56 2.38 -18.22
N THR A 305 0.44 2.11 -19.06
CA THR A 305 0.28 1.36 -20.31
C THR A 305 0.12 -0.15 -20.14
N ARG A 306 0.08 -0.65 -18.90
CA ARG A 306 -0.28 -2.07 -18.61
C ARG A 306 -1.78 -2.30 -18.61
N ALA A 307 -2.57 -1.26 -18.42
CA ALA A 307 -4.03 -1.34 -18.40
C ALA A 307 -4.62 -1.39 -19.81
N ARG A 308 -5.59 -2.28 -20.02
CA ARG A 308 -6.36 -2.40 -21.27
C ARG A 308 -7.66 -1.59 -21.18
N ASP A 309 -8.48 -1.84 -20.15
CA ASP A 309 -9.83 -1.30 -20.04
C ASP A 309 -10.02 -0.35 -18.87
N LEU A 310 -9.48 -0.69 -17.69
CA LEU A 310 -9.66 0.04 -16.46
C LEU A 310 -8.32 0.41 -15.84
N LEU A 311 -8.19 1.68 -15.45
CA LEU A 311 -7.03 2.17 -14.71
C LEU A 311 -7.48 2.94 -13.49
N THR A 312 -6.97 2.55 -12.32
CA THR A 312 -7.12 3.29 -11.08
C THR A 312 -5.76 3.69 -10.55
N LEU A 313 -5.58 4.97 -10.25
CA LEU A 313 -4.40 5.53 -9.60
C LEU A 313 -4.74 5.88 -8.17
N SER A 314 -3.95 5.42 -7.20
CA SER A 314 -4.20 5.72 -5.79
C SER A 314 -2.96 6.11 -5.00
N TRP A 315 -3.17 6.84 -3.91
CA TRP A 315 -2.15 7.16 -2.93
C TRP A 315 -2.74 7.37 -1.55
N ALA A 316 -1.93 7.18 -0.51
CA ALA A 316 -2.26 7.39 0.88
C ALA A 316 -1.56 8.63 1.45
N ARG A 317 -2.28 9.44 2.27
CA ARG A 317 -1.78 10.68 2.89
C ARG A 317 -0.76 10.44 4.01
N SER A 318 -0.79 9.25 4.61
CA SER A 318 0.14 8.85 5.67
C SER A 318 0.45 7.37 5.56
N ARG A 319 1.48 6.92 6.27
CA ARG A 319 1.82 5.51 6.36
C ARG A 319 0.92 4.79 7.35
N GLY A 320 0.75 5.35 8.55
CA GLY A 320 -0.04 4.76 9.62
C GLY A 320 -1.32 5.53 9.91
N ALA A 321 -2.28 4.86 10.55
CA ALA A 321 -3.58 5.41 10.94
C ALA A 321 -3.48 6.57 11.96
N ASP A 322 -2.36 6.69 12.67
CA ASP A 322 -2.05 7.78 13.60
C ASP A 322 -1.53 9.05 12.90
N GLY A 323 -1.43 9.04 11.57
CA GLY A 323 -0.93 10.14 10.76
C GLY A 323 0.59 10.27 10.73
N ARG A 324 1.33 9.27 11.22
CA ARG A 324 2.80 9.21 11.06
C ARG A 324 3.17 9.00 9.60
N GLY A 325 4.34 9.47 9.22
CA GLY A 325 4.84 9.32 7.86
C GLY A 325 3.98 10.03 6.82
N LYS A 326 3.59 11.31 7.10
CA LYS A 326 2.82 12.13 6.14
C LYS A 326 3.45 12.15 4.77
N ARG A 327 2.65 11.91 3.75
CA ARG A 327 3.05 11.92 2.34
C ARG A 327 2.33 13.01 1.57
N LYS A 328 2.88 13.31 0.40
CA LYS A 328 2.26 14.15 -0.62
C LYS A 328 2.01 13.29 -1.85
N ARG A 329 0.98 13.63 -2.62
CA ARG A 329 0.76 13.03 -3.93
C ARG A 329 2.04 13.18 -4.78
N SER A 330 2.31 12.20 -5.62
CA SER A 330 3.43 12.22 -6.56
C SER A 330 3.41 13.47 -7.44
N ARG A 331 4.53 14.18 -7.51
CA ARG A 331 4.74 15.28 -8.46
C ARG A 331 4.70 14.83 -9.92
N LEU A 332 4.88 13.55 -10.19
CA LEU A 332 4.78 13.01 -11.53
C LEU A 332 3.36 13.13 -12.11
N LEU A 333 2.37 13.29 -11.24
CA LEU A 333 0.96 13.49 -11.60
C LEU A 333 0.49 14.95 -11.51
N ASP A 334 1.41 15.91 -11.33
CA ASP A 334 1.03 17.33 -11.33
C ASP A 334 0.46 17.73 -12.69
N GLY A 335 -0.76 18.32 -12.66
CA GLY A 335 -1.55 18.67 -13.85
C GLY A 335 -2.14 17.47 -14.62
N ILE A 336 -2.03 16.21 -14.08
CA ILE A 336 -2.71 15.01 -14.60
C ILE A 336 -3.81 14.60 -13.62
N TRP A 337 -3.49 14.62 -12.32
CA TRP A 337 -4.48 14.36 -11.28
C TRP A 337 -5.57 15.43 -11.36
N PRO A 338 -6.85 15.05 -11.45
CA PRO A 338 -7.93 16.01 -11.47
C PRO A 338 -7.83 16.94 -10.26
N GLU A 339 -7.84 18.24 -10.48
CA GLU A 339 -8.07 19.14 -9.36
C GLU A 339 -9.40 18.75 -8.72
N GLU A 340 -9.45 18.69 -7.40
CA GLU A 340 -10.71 18.55 -6.68
C GLU A 340 -11.53 19.82 -7.03
N VAL A 341 -12.21 19.79 -8.20
CA VAL A 341 -13.30 20.72 -8.45
C VAL A 341 -14.23 20.47 -7.28
N GLY A 342 -14.50 21.50 -6.49
CA GLY A 342 -15.30 21.45 -5.28
C GLY A 342 -16.76 21.03 -5.53
N VAL A 343 -16.93 19.87 -6.13
CA VAL A 343 -18.10 19.03 -5.99
C VAL A 343 -17.93 18.45 -4.59
N GLY A 344 -18.71 19.01 -3.66
CA GLY A 344 -18.62 18.74 -2.26
C GLY A 344 -18.29 17.29 -2.02
N ALA A 345 -17.05 17.02 -1.62
CA ALA A 345 -16.73 15.80 -0.90
C ALA A 345 -17.95 15.64 0.03
N PRO A 346 -18.58 14.44 0.11
CA PRO A 346 -19.58 14.24 1.15
C PRO A 346 -18.87 14.77 2.38
N LYS A 347 -19.40 15.91 2.93
CA LYS A 347 -18.76 16.58 4.06
C LYS A 347 -18.39 15.45 4.96
N LYS A 348 -17.07 15.11 5.07
CA LYS A 348 -16.59 14.24 6.12
C LYS A 348 -17.29 14.86 7.31
N LYS A 349 -18.28 14.15 7.88
CA LYS A 349 -18.77 14.48 9.20
C LYS A 349 -17.48 14.62 9.96
N ALA A 350 -17.10 15.83 10.31
CA ALA A 350 -15.86 16.10 10.99
C ALA A 350 -15.82 15.04 12.05
N ARG A 351 -14.75 14.20 12.07
CA ARG A 351 -14.61 13.19 13.12
C ARG A 351 -14.56 14.03 14.38
N THR A 352 -15.76 14.24 14.93
CA THR A 352 -15.94 14.96 16.18
C THR A 352 -15.03 14.25 17.14
N SER A 353 -14.01 14.95 17.66
CA SER A 353 -13.05 14.30 18.56
C SER A 353 -13.83 13.61 19.64
N THR A 354 -13.35 12.48 20.17
CA THR A 354 -14.02 11.77 21.27
C THR A 354 -14.35 12.73 22.41
N ARG A 355 -13.49 13.75 22.61
CA ARG A 355 -13.72 14.84 23.57
C ARG A 355 -14.92 15.71 23.19
N ALA A 356 -15.08 16.09 21.93
CA ALA A 356 -16.24 16.89 21.48
C ALA A 356 -17.54 16.06 21.49
N LEU A 357 -17.47 14.75 21.20
CA LEU A 357 -18.61 13.84 21.33
C LEU A 357 -19.01 13.61 22.79
N ASN A 358 -18.05 13.56 23.71
CA ASN A 358 -18.35 13.46 25.14
C ASN A 358 -18.94 14.78 25.65
N GLN A 359 -18.43 15.91 25.20
CA GLN A 359 -18.97 17.23 25.56
C GLN A 359 -20.40 17.42 25.03
N ALA A 360 -20.68 17.07 23.78
CA ALA A 360 -22.03 17.10 23.23
C ALA A 360 -22.98 16.15 23.99
N PHE A 361 -22.50 14.98 24.39
CA PHE A 361 -23.29 14.08 25.22
C PHE A 361 -23.59 14.68 26.60
N GLU A 362 -22.62 15.33 27.25
CA GLU A 362 -22.81 16.03 28.52
C GLU A 362 -23.78 17.22 28.44
N GLU A 363 -23.89 17.85 27.25
CA GLU A 363 -24.84 18.95 26.99
C GLU A 363 -26.27 18.46 26.71
N GLU A 364 -26.45 17.27 26.11
CA GLU A 364 -27.74 16.76 25.64
C GLU A 364 -28.34 15.65 26.49
N ALA A 365 -27.54 14.93 27.29
CA ALA A 365 -27.99 13.78 28.07
C ALA A 365 -28.60 14.16 29.41
N SER A 366 -29.42 13.25 29.96
CA SER A 366 -29.97 13.44 31.29
C SER A 366 -28.87 13.43 32.38
N PRO A 367 -29.04 14.12 33.50
CA PRO A 367 -28.07 14.09 34.62
C PRO A 367 -27.71 12.66 35.07
N GLN A 368 -28.69 11.74 35.05
CA GLN A 368 -28.48 10.34 35.38
C GLN A 368 -27.60 9.60 34.37
N ALA A 369 -27.78 9.90 33.08
CA ALA A 369 -26.93 9.32 31.99
C ALA A 369 -25.50 9.83 32.09
N ILE A 370 -25.29 11.10 32.42
CA ILE A 370 -23.96 11.70 32.59
C ILE A 370 -23.23 11.06 33.76
N GLU A 371 -23.90 10.91 34.87
CA GLU A 371 -23.36 10.27 36.09
C GLU A 371 -22.98 8.81 35.79
N LEU A 372 -23.89 8.05 35.16
CA LEU A 372 -23.65 6.65 34.81
C LEU A 372 -22.47 6.52 33.79
N PHE A 373 -22.37 7.42 32.83
CA PHE A 373 -21.25 7.45 31.87
C PHE A 373 -19.91 7.66 32.59
N GLY A 374 -19.86 8.55 33.59
CA GLY A 374 -18.68 8.76 34.43
C GLY A 374 -18.28 7.50 35.19
N ARG A 375 -19.25 6.82 35.84
CA ARG A 375 -19.04 5.55 36.58
C ARG A 375 -18.55 4.42 35.65
N LEU A 376 -19.15 4.27 34.50
CA LEU A 376 -18.74 3.29 33.48
C LEU A 376 -17.31 3.55 32.97
N LYS A 377 -16.92 4.81 32.79
CA LYS A 377 -15.54 5.16 32.42
C LYS A 377 -14.52 4.82 33.49
N ALA A 378 -14.84 5.12 34.73
CA ALA A 378 -13.99 4.81 35.88
C ALA A 378 -13.78 3.28 36.02
N TRP A 379 -14.88 2.53 36.02
CA TRP A 379 -14.86 1.07 36.04
C TRP A 379 -14.06 0.47 34.86
N ARG A 380 -14.31 0.93 33.63
CA ARG A 380 -13.56 0.47 32.44
C ARG A 380 -12.06 0.68 32.61
N LEU A 381 -11.64 1.80 33.17
CA LEU A 381 -10.23 2.11 33.37
C LEU A 381 -9.59 1.14 34.38
N GLU A 382 -10.30 0.75 35.44
CA GLU A 382 -9.82 -0.24 36.39
C GLU A 382 -9.71 -1.63 35.76
N VAL A 383 -10.76 -2.10 35.06
CA VAL A 383 -10.74 -3.37 34.33
C VAL A 383 -9.59 -3.39 33.30
N SER A 384 -9.38 -2.29 32.58
CA SER A 384 -8.31 -2.14 31.60
C SER A 384 -6.92 -2.28 32.25
N ARG A 385 -6.71 -1.68 33.41
CA ARG A 385 -5.43 -1.77 34.14
C ARG A 385 -5.16 -3.18 34.66
N LEU A 386 -6.16 -3.82 35.24
CA LEU A 386 -6.02 -5.19 35.77
C LEU A 386 -5.83 -6.23 34.66
N ALA A 387 -6.55 -6.07 33.55
CA ALA A 387 -6.43 -6.97 32.40
C ALA A 387 -5.22 -6.68 31.48
N GLY A 388 -4.46 -5.60 31.71
CA GLY A 388 -3.32 -5.23 30.87
C GLY A 388 -3.70 -4.86 29.44
N VAL A 389 -4.96 -4.45 29.18
CA VAL A 389 -5.46 -4.13 27.85
C VAL A 389 -5.85 -2.66 27.73
N PRO A 390 -5.77 -2.04 26.52
CA PRO A 390 -6.22 -0.66 26.34
C PRO A 390 -7.72 -0.49 26.69
N PRO A 391 -8.15 0.66 27.26
CA PRO A 391 -9.55 0.89 27.66
C PRO A 391 -10.58 0.67 26.56
N PHE A 392 -10.26 0.96 25.31
CA PHE A 392 -11.15 0.75 24.16
C PHE A 392 -11.38 -0.73 23.84
N ALA A 393 -10.47 -1.63 24.22
CA ALA A 393 -10.64 -3.08 24.06
C ALA A 393 -11.73 -3.63 24.97
N VAL A 394 -11.89 -3.06 26.16
CA VAL A 394 -13.02 -3.37 27.05
C VAL A 394 -14.31 -2.80 26.44
N PHE A 395 -14.46 -1.48 26.35
CA PHE A 395 -15.54 -0.79 25.66
C PHE A 395 -15.07 0.54 25.07
N THR A 396 -15.59 0.91 23.89
CA THR A 396 -15.37 2.25 23.34
C THR A 396 -16.18 3.30 24.08
N ASP A 397 -15.76 4.57 24.04
CA ASP A 397 -16.54 5.68 24.63
C ASP A 397 -17.95 5.76 24.03
N GLN A 398 -18.10 5.44 22.73
CA GLN A 398 -19.42 5.37 22.10
C GLN A 398 -20.30 4.31 22.75
N THR A 399 -19.77 3.09 22.94
CA THR A 399 -20.52 1.99 23.61
C THR A 399 -20.92 2.38 25.04
N LEU A 400 -20.05 3.08 25.79
CA LEU A 400 -20.38 3.54 27.15
C LEU A 400 -21.46 4.64 27.13
N ARG A 401 -21.47 5.56 26.16
CA ARG A 401 -22.56 6.53 26.00
C ARG A 401 -23.87 5.83 25.65
N ASP A 402 -23.85 4.86 24.75
CA ASP A 402 -25.03 4.10 24.35
C ASP A 402 -25.62 3.31 25.54
N ILE A 403 -24.76 2.72 26.42
CA ILE A 403 -25.19 2.07 27.67
C ILE A 403 -25.84 3.10 28.64
N ALA A 404 -25.17 4.24 28.81
CA ALA A 404 -25.62 5.28 29.72
C ALA A 404 -26.98 5.89 29.30
N GLN A 405 -27.18 6.01 28.00
CA GLN A 405 -28.41 6.54 27.41
C GLN A 405 -29.55 5.51 27.42
N ALA A 406 -29.23 4.24 27.13
CA ALA A 406 -30.23 3.16 27.08
C ALA A 406 -30.61 2.62 28.45
N MET A 407 -29.75 2.78 29.49
CA MET A 407 -29.96 2.26 30.87
C MET A 407 -30.51 0.82 30.90
N PRO A 408 -29.81 -0.17 30.31
CA PRO A 408 -30.33 -1.54 30.16
C PRO A 408 -30.57 -2.19 31.50
N LYS A 409 -31.76 -2.81 31.67
CA LYS A 409 -32.17 -3.48 32.92
C LYS A 409 -31.78 -4.97 32.99
N ASN A 410 -31.45 -5.56 31.81
CA ASN A 410 -31.11 -6.98 31.72
C ASN A 410 -30.14 -7.23 30.53
N THR A 411 -29.62 -8.48 30.50
CA THR A 411 -28.65 -8.90 29.45
C THR A 411 -29.21 -8.84 28.06
N THR A 412 -30.50 -9.05 27.85
CA THR A 412 -31.15 -8.97 26.54
C THR A 412 -31.10 -7.54 25.99
N GLN A 413 -31.40 -6.54 26.80
CA GLN A 413 -31.34 -5.14 26.46
C GLN A 413 -29.87 -4.68 26.24
N LEU A 414 -28.95 -5.20 27.06
CA LEU A 414 -27.53 -4.90 26.93
C LEU A 414 -26.96 -5.43 25.61
N ARG A 415 -27.38 -6.61 25.14
CA ARG A 415 -26.95 -7.26 23.90
C ARG A 415 -27.31 -6.46 22.64
N VAL A 416 -28.39 -5.68 22.67
CA VAL A 416 -28.83 -4.88 21.50
C VAL A 416 -27.94 -3.65 21.29
N ILE A 417 -27.14 -3.25 22.29
CA ILE A 417 -26.27 -2.09 22.20
C ILE A 417 -25.06 -2.39 21.29
N ARG A 418 -24.83 -1.50 20.32
CA ARG A 418 -23.73 -1.64 19.34
C ARG A 418 -22.38 -1.74 20.03
N GLY A 419 -21.60 -2.76 19.69
CA GLY A 419 -20.27 -3.01 20.27
C GLY A 419 -20.27 -3.95 21.47
N ILE A 420 -21.43 -4.56 21.79
CA ILE A 420 -21.58 -5.58 22.85
C ILE A 420 -21.98 -6.91 22.21
N GLY A 421 -21.00 -7.74 21.89
CA GLY A 421 -21.18 -9.13 21.42
C GLY A 421 -21.24 -10.13 22.56
N ASP A 422 -21.49 -11.41 22.22
CA ASP A 422 -21.69 -12.49 23.20
C ASP A 422 -20.55 -12.62 24.21
N VAL A 423 -19.31 -12.51 23.76
CA VAL A 423 -18.12 -12.55 24.63
C VAL A 423 -18.14 -11.44 25.68
N LYS A 424 -18.51 -10.22 25.27
CA LYS A 424 -18.58 -9.06 26.19
C LYS A 424 -19.79 -9.16 27.13
N VAL A 425 -20.88 -9.74 26.67
CA VAL A 425 -22.04 -10.05 27.54
C VAL A 425 -21.64 -11.03 28.60
N GLN A 426 -21.01 -12.15 28.26
CA GLN A 426 -20.59 -13.17 29.25
C GLN A 426 -19.61 -12.59 30.25
N ARG A 427 -18.70 -11.76 29.85
CA ARG A 427 -17.63 -11.23 30.70
C ARG A 427 -18.05 -10.01 31.51
N PHE A 428 -18.83 -9.10 30.95
CA PHE A 428 -19.06 -7.78 31.53
C PHE A 428 -20.52 -7.43 31.80
N ALA A 429 -21.50 -8.32 31.53
CA ALA A 429 -22.91 -7.98 31.75
C ALA A 429 -23.25 -7.75 33.21
N ALA A 430 -22.74 -8.60 34.10
CA ALA A 430 -23.04 -8.47 35.51
C ALA A 430 -22.53 -7.14 36.12
N PRO A 431 -21.26 -6.76 35.99
CA PRO A 431 -20.77 -5.48 36.52
C PRO A 431 -21.41 -4.28 35.84
N VAL A 432 -21.65 -4.31 34.51
CA VAL A 432 -22.30 -3.20 33.81
C VAL A 432 -23.74 -2.98 34.29
N LEU A 433 -24.53 -4.06 34.47
CA LEU A 433 -25.89 -3.96 34.95
C LEU A 433 -25.95 -3.52 36.41
N ALA A 434 -24.98 -3.91 37.25
CA ALA A 434 -24.84 -3.42 38.61
C ALA A 434 -24.59 -1.90 38.65
N LEU A 435 -23.66 -1.41 37.77
CA LEU A 435 -23.41 0.02 37.62
C LEU A 435 -24.66 0.79 37.16
N VAL A 436 -25.45 0.22 36.25
CA VAL A 436 -26.70 0.81 35.77
C VAL A 436 -27.74 0.92 36.92
N ARG A 437 -27.77 -0.05 37.86
CA ARG A 437 -28.64 -0.01 39.04
C ARG A 437 -28.14 0.93 40.12
N GLY A 438 -26.99 1.51 40.00
CA GLY A 438 -26.41 2.41 41.00
C GLY A 438 -25.55 1.71 42.06
N GLU A 439 -25.28 0.40 41.90
CA GLU A 439 -24.46 -0.39 42.80
C GLU A 439 -22.96 -0.09 42.62
N GLU A 440 -22.17 -0.21 43.70
CA GLU A 440 -20.72 -0.19 43.61
C GLU A 440 -20.21 -1.53 43.08
N VAL A 441 -19.27 -1.49 42.13
CA VAL A 441 -18.65 -2.70 41.57
C VAL A 441 -17.17 -2.69 41.91
N ILE A 442 -16.75 -3.69 42.67
CA ILE A 442 -15.34 -3.96 42.97
C ILE A 442 -14.81 -4.80 41.83
N VAL A 443 -13.68 -4.40 41.23
CA VAL A 443 -13.04 -5.14 40.14
C VAL A 443 -11.99 -6.06 40.74
N ASP A 444 -12.25 -7.37 40.72
CA ASP A 444 -11.32 -8.39 41.20
C ASP A 444 -10.41 -8.88 40.05
N GLU A 445 -9.21 -9.41 40.39
CA GLU A 445 -8.20 -9.93 39.43
C GLU A 445 -8.69 -11.09 38.53
N GLY A 446 -9.93 -11.52 38.63
CA GLY A 446 -10.55 -12.59 37.85
C GLY A 446 -11.58 -12.14 36.81
N ALA A 447 -11.75 -10.85 36.53
CA ALA A 447 -12.79 -10.32 35.64
C ALA A 447 -12.33 -10.17 34.17
#